data_b827dd9d7c38526aaf421031df6c6b20
#
_entry.id   b827dd9d7c38526aaf421031df6c6b20
#
_cell.length_a   1.000
_cell.length_b   1.000
_cell.length_c   1.000
_cell.angle_alpha   90.00
_cell.angle_beta   90.00
_cell.angle_gamma   90.00
#
_symmetry.space_group_name_H-M   'P 1'
#
loop_
_entity.id
_entity.type
_entity.pdbx_description
1 polymer ?
#
loop_
_entity_poly.entity_id
_entity_poly.type
_entity_poly.pdbx_seq_one_letter_code
_entity_poly.pdbx_strand_id
1 'polypeptide(L)'
;MCIRDSYSEFKKKCDSYFWNSHRNEARGVGGLFFDYLRENNKHSLLDWYKYIKKFGSTFLPTYLNILLKRMNTNFNKSHKLWQEIRRGRYVEFNLVHDKGTLFGLKTGGRIESILMSLPPKVRWNYNFKPAPRSKEDELVKILKKPVDWIKIK
;
A
#
# COMPACT_ATOMS: atom_id res chain seq x y z
N MET A 1 -10.34 22.72 0.91
CA MET A 1 -9.72 21.68 1.75
C MET A 1 -8.26 21.48 1.36
N CYS A 2 -7.34 21.55 2.29
CA CYS A 2 -5.93 21.25 2.05
C CYS A 2 -5.70 19.72 2.24
N ILE A 3 -4.86 19.12 1.40
CA ILE A 3 -4.47 17.69 1.57
C ILE A 3 -3.86 17.47 2.97
N ARG A 4 -3.19 18.49 3.52
CA ARG A 4 -2.57 18.44 4.85
C ARG A 4 -3.60 18.27 5.97
N ASP A 5 -4.80 18.84 5.85
CA ASP A 5 -5.82 18.82 6.91
C ASP A 5 -6.47 17.44 7.07
N SER A 6 -6.59 16.68 5.96
CA SER A 6 -7.14 15.32 5.95
C SER A 6 -6.08 14.21 6.06
N TYR A 7 -4.78 14.58 6.02
CA TYR A 7 -3.69 13.61 6.05
C TYR A 7 -3.77 12.69 7.27
N SER A 8 -3.88 13.25 8.45
CA SER A 8 -3.86 12.49 9.70
C SER A 8 -4.95 11.43 9.76
N GLU A 9 -6.18 11.80 9.36
CA GLU A 9 -7.31 10.88 9.33
C GLU A 9 -7.14 9.77 8.29
N PHE A 10 -6.84 10.14 7.05
CA PHE A 10 -6.72 9.17 5.96
C PHE A 10 -5.48 8.29 6.07
N LYS A 11 -4.40 8.84 6.65
CA LYS A 11 -3.21 8.05 7.00
C LYS A 11 -3.53 6.99 8.05
N LYS A 12 -4.24 7.36 9.11
CA LYS A 12 -4.67 6.41 10.16
C LYS A 12 -5.60 5.33 9.61
N LYS A 13 -6.55 5.70 8.74
CA LYS A 13 -7.42 4.73 8.05
C LYS A 13 -6.59 3.76 7.19
N CYS A 14 -5.61 4.27 6.44
CA CYS A 14 -4.70 3.46 5.64
C CYS A 14 -3.92 2.46 6.49
N ASP A 15 -3.28 2.94 7.54
CA ASP A 15 -2.45 2.11 8.43
C ASP A 15 -3.26 1.01 9.12
N SER A 16 -4.50 1.32 9.51
CA SER A 16 -5.39 0.34 10.16
C SER A 16 -5.95 -0.68 9.18
N TYR A 17 -6.38 -0.24 8.00
CA TYR A 17 -7.00 -1.13 7.02
C TYR A 17 -5.99 -2.10 6.40
N PHE A 18 -4.80 -1.62 6.02
CA PHE A 18 -3.79 -2.41 5.31
C PHE A 18 -2.82 -3.13 6.26
N TRP A 19 -3.29 -3.55 7.42
CA TRP A 19 -2.52 -4.27 8.42
C TRP A 19 -2.69 -5.78 8.29
N ASN A 20 -1.58 -6.51 8.14
CA ASN A 20 -1.54 -7.96 8.20
C ASN A 20 -1.43 -8.41 9.67
N SER A 21 -2.57 -8.66 10.31
CA SER A 21 -2.62 -8.99 11.75
C SER A 21 -1.82 -10.25 12.10
N HIS A 22 -1.86 -11.28 11.26
CA HIS A 22 -1.12 -12.53 11.46
C HIS A 22 0.41 -12.38 11.27
N ARG A 23 0.88 -11.24 10.75
CA ARG A 23 2.31 -10.91 10.59
C ARG A 23 2.78 -9.80 11.51
N ASN A 24 1.86 -9.09 12.15
CA ASN A 24 2.14 -7.85 12.89
C ASN A 24 2.94 -6.85 12.07
N GLU A 25 2.54 -6.66 10.81
CA GLU A 25 3.15 -5.69 9.91
C GLU A 25 2.15 -5.15 8.88
N ALA A 26 2.37 -3.93 8.41
CA ALA A 26 1.60 -3.36 7.31
C ALA A 26 1.93 -4.09 5.99
N ARG A 27 0.93 -4.22 5.11
CA ARG A 27 1.09 -4.75 3.76
C ARG A 27 2.11 -3.95 2.94
N GLY A 28 2.13 -2.64 3.10
CA GLY A 28 2.99 -1.70 2.40
C GLY A 28 3.32 -0.49 3.25
N VAL A 29 4.15 0.41 2.74
CA VAL A 29 4.71 1.55 3.49
C VAL A 29 3.66 2.57 3.96
N GLY A 30 2.44 2.45 3.49
CA GLY A 30 1.33 3.32 3.85
C GLY A 30 0.89 4.22 2.68
N GLY A 31 0.06 5.20 3.00
CA GLY A 31 -0.54 6.12 2.03
C GLY A 31 -1.72 6.84 2.65
N LEU A 32 -2.62 7.29 1.80
CA LEU A 32 -3.91 7.84 2.21
C LEU A 32 -5.01 6.91 1.73
N PHE A 33 -5.90 6.52 2.62
CA PHE A 33 -7.05 5.68 2.31
C PHE A 33 -8.34 6.40 2.71
N PHE A 34 -9.25 6.51 1.76
CA PHE A 34 -10.56 7.11 1.96
C PHE A 34 -11.59 6.44 1.07
N ASP A 35 -12.74 6.18 1.64
CA ASP A 35 -13.95 5.69 0.99
C ASP A 35 -15.16 6.43 1.54
N TYR A 36 -16.31 6.27 0.87
CA TYR A 36 -17.58 6.86 1.30
C TYR A 36 -17.51 8.37 1.59
N LEU A 37 -16.74 9.13 0.80
CA LEU A 37 -16.71 10.58 0.91
C LEU A 37 -18.09 11.14 0.57
N ARG A 38 -18.71 11.78 1.55
CA ARG A 38 -20.04 12.37 1.45
C ARG A 38 -20.01 13.83 1.82
N GLU A 39 -20.98 14.57 1.32
CA GLU A 39 -21.21 15.93 1.75
C GLU A 39 -21.45 15.99 3.27
N ASN A 40 -20.91 17.02 3.90
CA ASN A 40 -21.08 17.28 5.33
C ASN A 40 -20.98 18.80 5.59
N ASN A 41 -21.11 19.23 6.85
CA ASN A 41 -21.08 20.65 7.24
C ASN A 41 -19.76 21.38 6.90
N LYS A 42 -18.70 20.65 6.55
CA LYS A 42 -17.38 21.23 6.23
C LYS A 42 -17.00 21.13 4.76
N HIS A 43 -17.56 20.15 4.05
CA HIS A 43 -17.15 19.81 2.69
C HIS A 43 -18.34 19.43 1.82
N SER A 44 -18.47 20.09 0.69
CA SER A 44 -19.40 19.75 -0.37
C SER A 44 -18.88 18.59 -1.24
N LEU A 45 -19.74 18.02 -2.08
CA LEU A 45 -19.30 17.03 -3.10
C LEU A 45 -18.27 17.63 -4.06
N LEU A 46 -18.41 18.92 -4.38
CA LEU A 46 -17.43 19.62 -5.23
C LEU A 46 -16.06 19.74 -4.57
N ASP A 47 -16.00 19.92 -3.27
CA ASP A 47 -14.74 19.95 -2.53
C ASP A 47 -14.05 18.59 -2.55
N TRP A 48 -14.82 17.52 -2.38
CA TRP A 48 -14.31 16.15 -2.51
C TRP A 48 -13.83 15.83 -3.93
N TYR A 49 -14.58 16.25 -4.95
CA TYR A 49 -14.14 16.11 -6.34
C TYR A 49 -12.80 16.82 -6.61
N LYS A 50 -12.68 18.09 -6.19
CA LYS A 50 -11.45 18.87 -6.33
C LYS A 50 -10.28 18.20 -5.60
N TYR A 51 -10.54 17.67 -4.41
CA TYR A 51 -9.55 16.94 -3.61
C TYR A 51 -9.04 15.69 -4.34
N ILE A 52 -9.96 14.81 -4.79
CA ILE A 52 -9.62 13.58 -5.51
C ILE A 52 -8.86 13.90 -6.80
N LYS A 53 -9.34 14.88 -7.58
CA LYS A 53 -8.68 15.31 -8.81
C LYS A 53 -7.24 15.80 -8.54
N LYS A 54 -7.05 16.65 -7.54
CA LYS A 54 -5.72 17.15 -7.14
C LYS A 54 -4.82 16.01 -6.66
N PHE A 55 -5.35 15.11 -5.83
CA PHE A 55 -4.60 13.95 -5.35
C PHE A 55 -4.18 13.02 -6.49
N GLY A 56 -5.10 12.65 -7.37
CA GLY A 56 -4.83 11.82 -8.54
C GLY A 56 -3.82 12.43 -9.50
N SER A 57 -3.84 13.75 -9.71
CA SER A 57 -2.89 14.44 -10.59
C SER A 57 -1.45 14.43 -10.07
N THR A 58 -1.21 14.12 -8.79
CA THR A 58 0.14 13.99 -8.22
C THR A 58 0.79 12.65 -8.53
N PHE A 59 -0.01 11.63 -8.89
CA PHE A 59 0.48 10.27 -9.08
C PHE A 59 1.54 10.19 -10.17
N LEU A 60 1.19 10.61 -11.40
CA LEU A 60 2.07 10.44 -12.55
C LEU A 60 3.41 11.18 -12.39
N PRO A 61 3.47 12.47 -12.03
CA PRO A 61 4.74 13.16 -11.83
C PRO A 61 5.60 12.50 -10.74
N THR A 62 4.99 12.09 -9.62
CA THR A 62 5.71 11.43 -8.52
C THR A 62 6.27 10.08 -8.95
N TYR A 63 5.45 9.26 -9.62
CA TYR A 63 5.86 7.96 -10.12
C TYR A 63 6.99 8.06 -11.14
N LEU A 64 6.86 8.97 -12.14
CA LEU A 64 7.89 9.16 -13.16
C LEU A 64 9.23 9.60 -12.56
N ASN A 65 9.22 10.49 -11.59
CA ASN A 65 10.45 10.91 -10.91
C ASN A 65 11.17 9.74 -10.21
N ILE A 66 10.41 8.83 -9.59
CA ILE A 66 10.98 7.63 -8.97
C ILE A 66 11.47 6.65 -10.02
N LEU A 67 10.66 6.42 -11.05
CA LEU A 67 10.99 5.50 -12.16
C LEU A 67 12.29 5.92 -12.84
N LEU A 68 12.41 7.18 -13.27
CA LEU A 68 13.59 7.71 -13.96
C LEU A 68 14.87 7.57 -13.10
N LYS A 69 14.75 7.76 -11.79
CA LYS A 69 15.88 7.55 -10.87
C LYS A 69 16.29 6.09 -10.68
N ARG A 70 15.37 5.14 -10.91
CA ARG A 70 15.57 3.74 -10.55
C ARG A 70 15.62 2.77 -11.71
N MET A 71 15.11 3.13 -12.89
CA MET A 71 14.98 2.21 -14.03
C MET A 71 16.30 1.58 -14.49
N ASN A 72 17.41 2.31 -14.33
CA ASN A 72 18.75 1.83 -14.69
C ASN A 72 19.54 1.27 -13.49
N THR A 73 18.89 1.07 -12.33
CA THR A 73 19.56 0.52 -11.15
C THR A 73 19.75 -0.99 -11.33
N ASN A 74 21.00 -1.44 -11.21
CA ASN A 74 21.30 -2.87 -11.26
C ASN A 74 20.63 -3.63 -10.12
N PHE A 75 20.15 -4.82 -10.44
CA PHE A 75 19.58 -5.73 -9.45
C PHE A 75 20.13 -7.15 -9.64
N ASN A 76 20.07 -7.93 -8.59
CA ASN A 76 20.56 -9.31 -8.55
C ASN A 76 19.48 -10.29 -8.04
N LYS A 77 19.84 -11.56 -7.90
CA LYS A 77 18.93 -12.62 -7.44
C LYS A 77 18.37 -12.36 -6.04
N SER A 78 19.15 -11.77 -5.13
CA SER A 78 18.66 -11.47 -3.77
C SER A 78 17.60 -10.37 -3.77
N HIS A 79 17.75 -9.34 -4.61
CA HIS A 79 16.71 -8.31 -4.79
C HIS A 79 15.41 -8.90 -5.35
N LYS A 80 15.50 -9.87 -6.29
CA LYS A 80 14.32 -10.58 -6.81
C LYS A 80 13.66 -11.46 -5.75
N LEU A 81 14.46 -12.20 -4.99
CA LEU A 81 13.96 -13.00 -3.87
C LEU A 81 13.19 -12.12 -2.86
N TRP A 82 13.78 -10.99 -2.48
CA TRP A 82 13.13 -10.03 -1.59
C TRP A 82 11.81 -9.49 -2.16
N GLN A 83 11.82 -9.10 -3.43
CA GLN A 83 10.60 -8.65 -4.11
C GLN A 83 9.49 -9.72 -4.06
N GLU A 84 9.81 -10.98 -4.34
CA GLU A 84 8.85 -12.09 -4.33
C GLU A 84 8.30 -12.34 -2.91
N ILE A 85 9.14 -12.25 -1.88
CA ILE A 85 8.73 -12.37 -0.48
C ILE A 85 7.77 -11.23 -0.09
N ARG A 86 8.08 -9.99 -0.47
CA ARG A 86 7.19 -8.84 -0.19
C ARG A 86 5.88 -8.91 -0.96
N ARG A 87 5.90 -9.40 -2.18
CA ARG A 87 4.69 -9.68 -2.95
C ARG A 87 3.83 -10.77 -2.31
N GLY A 88 4.45 -11.75 -1.64
CA GLY A 88 3.71 -12.73 -0.82
C GLY A 88 2.89 -12.05 0.29
N ARG A 89 3.42 -11.03 0.97
CA ARG A 89 2.67 -10.25 1.98
C ARG A 89 1.48 -9.49 1.40
N TYR A 90 1.63 -9.00 0.17
CA TYR A 90 0.53 -8.38 -0.57
C TYR A 90 -0.58 -9.39 -0.88
N VAL A 91 -0.22 -10.59 -1.33
CA VAL A 91 -1.19 -11.66 -1.59
C VAL A 91 -1.89 -12.10 -0.31
N GLU A 92 -1.15 -12.28 0.80
CA GLU A 92 -1.74 -12.60 2.11
C GLU A 92 -2.83 -11.59 2.49
N PHE A 93 -2.55 -10.28 2.38
CA PHE A 93 -3.53 -9.25 2.68
C PHE A 93 -4.78 -9.41 1.80
N ASN A 94 -4.61 -9.49 0.48
CA ASN A 94 -5.75 -9.52 -0.43
C ASN A 94 -6.63 -10.76 -0.25
N LEU A 95 -6.05 -11.92 -0.01
CA LEU A 95 -6.82 -13.16 0.16
C LEU A 95 -7.41 -13.36 1.56
N VAL A 96 -6.82 -12.75 2.60
CA VAL A 96 -7.24 -12.99 3.99
C VAL A 96 -8.01 -11.80 4.57
N HIS A 97 -7.66 -10.57 4.21
CA HIS A 97 -8.16 -9.37 4.88
C HIS A 97 -8.89 -8.40 3.97
N ASP A 98 -8.61 -8.40 2.65
CA ASP A 98 -9.21 -7.40 1.77
C ASP A 98 -10.70 -7.66 1.54
N LYS A 99 -11.52 -6.70 2.01
CA LYS A 99 -12.98 -6.81 1.93
C LYS A 99 -13.49 -6.91 0.49
N GLY A 100 -12.86 -6.18 -0.44
CA GLY A 100 -13.24 -6.19 -1.85
C GLY A 100 -12.96 -7.54 -2.51
N THR A 101 -11.77 -8.09 -2.31
CA THR A 101 -11.40 -9.42 -2.81
C THR A 101 -12.30 -10.52 -2.22
N LEU A 102 -12.49 -10.49 -0.91
CA LEU A 102 -13.36 -11.46 -0.22
C LEU A 102 -14.82 -11.36 -0.69
N PHE A 103 -15.34 -10.15 -0.87
CA PHE A 103 -16.68 -9.93 -1.41
C PHE A 103 -16.79 -10.52 -2.81
N GLY A 104 -15.88 -10.17 -3.71
CA GLY A 104 -15.91 -10.67 -5.09
C GLY A 104 -15.87 -12.20 -5.18
N LEU A 105 -15.02 -12.84 -4.39
CA LEU A 105 -14.94 -14.32 -4.34
C LEU A 105 -16.21 -14.96 -3.77
N LYS A 106 -16.80 -14.36 -2.71
CA LYS A 106 -18.01 -14.89 -2.05
C LYS A 106 -19.27 -14.69 -2.87
N THR A 107 -19.36 -13.67 -3.71
CA THR A 107 -20.54 -13.34 -4.50
C THR A 107 -20.52 -13.95 -5.91
N GLY A 108 -19.61 -14.87 -6.19
CA GLY A 108 -19.51 -15.52 -7.49
C GLY A 108 -18.97 -14.63 -8.60
N GLY A 109 -18.18 -13.62 -8.25
CA GLY A 109 -17.46 -12.81 -9.23
C GLY A 109 -16.52 -13.65 -10.09
N ARG A 110 -16.15 -13.15 -11.28
CA ARG A 110 -15.23 -13.87 -12.17
C ARG A 110 -13.87 -14.01 -11.51
N ILE A 111 -13.53 -15.23 -11.08
CA ILE A 111 -12.34 -15.55 -10.28
C ILE A 111 -11.06 -15.07 -10.96
N GLU A 112 -10.92 -15.32 -12.26
CA GLU A 112 -9.73 -14.91 -13.02
C GLU A 112 -9.55 -13.38 -13.01
N SER A 113 -10.64 -12.63 -13.14
CA SER A 113 -10.61 -11.16 -13.09
C SER A 113 -10.22 -10.62 -11.72
N ILE A 114 -10.56 -11.33 -10.64
CA ILE A 114 -10.16 -10.98 -9.28
C ILE A 114 -8.69 -11.32 -9.06
N LEU A 115 -8.28 -12.56 -9.38
CA LEU A 115 -6.95 -13.05 -9.08
C LEU A 115 -5.87 -12.50 -10.01
N MET A 116 -6.21 -12.05 -11.23
CA MET A 116 -5.24 -11.42 -12.14
C MET A 116 -4.64 -10.12 -11.59
N SER A 117 -5.25 -9.51 -10.58
CA SER A 117 -4.69 -8.35 -9.89
C SER A 117 -3.53 -8.70 -8.95
N LEU A 118 -3.36 -9.98 -8.63
CA LEU A 118 -2.28 -10.46 -7.80
C LEU A 118 -1.00 -10.64 -8.62
N PRO A 119 0.19 -10.49 -8.01
CA PRO A 119 1.44 -10.73 -8.70
C PRO A 119 1.57 -12.20 -9.13
N PRO A 120 2.00 -12.49 -10.38
CA PRO A 120 2.05 -13.86 -10.91
C PRO A 120 3.13 -14.72 -10.24
N LYS A 121 4.09 -14.10 -9.55
CA LYS A 121 5.14 -14.80 -8.83
C LYS A 121 5.36 -14.19 -7.46
N VAL A 122 5.25 -15.04 -6.44
CA VAL A 122 5.43 -14.69 -5.02
C VAL A 122 6.21 -15.81 -4.32
N ARG A 123 6.65 -15.55 -3.08
CA ARG A 123 7.40 -16.55 -2.32
C ARG A 123 7.09 -16.45 -0.83
N TRP A 124 7.00 -17.61 -0.19
CA TRP A 124 6.92 -17.80 1.25
C TRP A 124 8.07 -18.67 1.73
N ASN A 125 9.09 -18.06 2.27
CA ASN A 125 10.18 -18.78 2.92
C ASN A 125 9.86 -18.94 4.42
N TYR A 126 10.09 -20.14 4.94
CA TYR A 126 9.90 -20.41 6.36
C TYR A 126 10.82 -19.51 7.21
N ASN A 127 10.22 -18.79 8.16
CA ASN A 127 10.90 -17.92 9.14
C ASN A 127 11.96 -16.97 8.53
N PHE A 128 11.69 -16.45 7.32
CA PHE A 128 12.61 -15.53 6.67
C PHE A 128 12.80 -14.24 7.49
N LYS A 129 14.07 -13.92 7.74
CA LYS A 129 14.48 -12.64 8.36
C LYS A 129 15.52 -11.98 7.47
N PRO A 130 15.39 -10.68 7.16
CA PRO A 130 16.43 -9.96 6.45
C PRO A 130 17.69 -9.85 7.29
N ALA A 131 18.83 -9.64 6.63
CA ALA A 131 20.10 -9.41 7.32
C ALA A 131 20.01 -8.15 8.20
N PRO A 132 20.47 -8.19 9.44
CA PRO A 132 20.44 -7.03 10.33
C PRO A 132 21.10 -5.80 9.69
N ARG A 133 20.49 -4.63 9.85
CA ARG A 133 20.96 -3.35 9.29
C ARG A 133 20.97 -3.27 7.76
N SER A 134 20.37 -4.24 7.05
CA SER A 134 20.14 -4.13 5.61
C SER A 134 18.97 -3.19 5.30
N LYS A 135 18.88 -2.74 4.04
CA LYS A 135 17.73 -1.95 3.57
C LYS A 135 16.40 -2.71 3.71
N GLU A 136 16.45 -4.02 3.58
CA GLU A 136 15.33 -4.92 3.79
C GLU A 136 14.88 -4.93 5.26
N ASP A 137 15.83 -4.94 6.20
CA ASP A 137 15.56 -4.87 7.64
C ASP A 137 14.98 -3.50 8.04
N GLU A 138 15.52 -2.42 7.47
CA GLU A 138 14.96 -1.06 7.63
C GLU A 138 13.51 -0.99 7.14
N LEU A 139 13.22 -1.55 5.96
CA LEU A 139 11.87 -1.60 5.45
C LEU A 139 10.93 -2.37 6.38
N VAL A 140 11.35 -3.53 6.90
CA VAL A 140 10.54 -4.31 7.85
C VAL A 140 10.25 -3.52 9.13
N LYS A 141 11.20 -2.75 9.65
CA LYS A 141 10.99 -1.87 10.82
C LYS A 141 9.93 -0.82 10.55
N ILE A 142 9.96 -0.18 9.38
CA ILE A 142 8.95 0.79 8.94
C ILE A 142 7.56 0.13 8.84
N LEU A 143 7.49 -1.07 8.28
CA LEU A 143 6.23 -1.80 8.11
C LEU A 143 5.62 -2.27 9.43
N LYS A 144 6.45 -2.55 10.44
CA LYS A 144 6.00 -2.90 11.79
C LYS A 144 5.57 -1.70 12.63
N LYS A 145 6.07 -0.51 12.31
CA LYS A 145 5.74 0.72 13.00
C LYS A 145 5.46 1.82 11.96
N PRO A 146 4.19 2.03 11.59
CA PRO A 146 3.83 3.05 10.62
C PRO A 146 4.40 4.43 10.96
N VAL A 147 4.92 5.10 9.95
CA VAL A 147 5.65 6.36 10.09
C VAL A 147 4.77 7.53 9.67
N ASP A 148 4.82 8.62 10.42
CA ASP A 148 4.21 9.90 10.03
C ASP A 148 5.16 10.66 9.10
N TRP A 149 4.94 10.51 7.79
CA TRP A 149 5.81 11.05 6.75
C TRP A 149 5.87 12.57 6.69
N ILE A 150 4.89 13.29 7.25
CA ILE A 150 4.91 14.76 7.30
C ILE A 150 5.85 15.26 8.39
N LYS A 151 6.06 14.48 9.44
CA LYS A 151 6.89 14.85 10.60
C LYS A 151 8.36 14.47 10.45
N ILE A 152 8.72 13.69 9.44
CA ILE A 152 10.12 13.40 9.14
C ILE A 152 10.73 14.65 8.50
N LYS A 153 11.68 15.26 9.21
CA LYS A 153 12.51 16.34 8.68
C LYS A 153 13.72 15.77 7.95
#